data_38a8f24f95f3526dd3d77a456355a86d
#
_entry.id   38a8f24f95f3526dd3d77a456355a86d
#
_cell.length_a   1.000
_cell.length_b   1.000
_cell.length_c   1.000
_cell.angle_alpha   90.00
_cell.angle_beta   90.00
_cell.angle_gamma   90.00
#
_symmetry.space_group_name_H-M   'P 1'
#
loop_
_entity.id
_entity.type
_entity.pdbx_description
1 polymer ?
#
loop_
_entity_poly.entity_id
_entity_poly.type
_entity_poly.pdbx_seq_one_letter_code
_entity_poly.pdbx_strand_id
1 'polypeptide(L)'
;MSPTCEEVRLNLPHIELAAHLFGPEDGLPVIALHGWLDNANSFARLAPKLHGLRIVALDMAGHGHSAHRPNGAGYALWDYAHDVLQVAEQLGWKRFGLLGHSMGAIVSMVLAGSLPERISHLALIDGVIPPTDKGENAAERMGMALQAQLDLREKRKPVYTTLERAIEARMKGLVAVSREAAELLAQRGLMPVPGGYTWRTDNRLTLPSPLRLTEEQAMAFASRVGCPAHLVVAADGMLARHPELLQRLPFSHEQLPGGHHLHLNDEAGAALVADCFNRFFAMP
;
A
#
# COMPACT_ATOMS: atom_id res chain seq x y z
N MET A 1 -21.59 8.40 -16.39
CA MET A 1 -20.35 9.17 -16.48
C MET A 1 -19.30 8.40 -15.71
N SER A 2 -18.17 8.03 -16.32
CA SER A 2 -17.08 7.41 -15.59
C SER A 2 -16.66 8.37 -14.48
N PRO A 3 -16.45 7.93 -13.23
CA PRO A 3 -15.96 8.80 -12.18
C PRO A 3 -14.61 9.35 -12.63
N THR A 4 -14.53 10.67 -12.74
CA THR A 4 -13.31 11.36 -13.15
C THR A 4 -12.27 11.19 -12.05
N CYS A 5 -11.22 10.43 -12.36
CA CYS A 5 -10.02 10.38 -11.54
C CYS A 5 -9.25 11.68 -11.79
N GLU A 6 -9.02 12.46 -10.73
CA GLU A 6 -8.20 13.66 -10.78
C GLU A 6 -6.81 13.35 -10.23
N GLU A 7 -5.75 13.70 -10.97
CA GLU A 7 -4.38 13.62 -10.45
C GLU A 7 -4.03 14.89 -9.68
N VAL A 8 -3.49 14.72 -8.48
CA VAL A 8 -3.05 15.82 -7.63
C VAL A 8 -1.60 15.66 -7.17
N ARG A 9 -0.96 16.79 -6.87
CA ARG A 9 0.35 16.88 -6.22
C ARG A 9 0.21 17.44 -4.82
N LEU A 10 0.81 16.76 -3.87
CA LEU A 10 0.81 17.11 -2.46
C LEU A 10 2.24 17.49 -2.07
N ASN A 11 2.46 18.79 -1.86
CA ASN A 11 3.77 19.32 -1.50
C ASN A 11 3.91 19.32 0.02
N LEU A 12 4.40 18.22 0.58
CA LEU A 12 4.67 18.10 2.00
C LEU A 12 5.98 18.82 2.37
N PRO A 13 6.21 19.19 3.63
CA PRO A 13 7.43 19.90 4.04
C PRO A 13 8.74 19.19 3.67
N HIS A 14 8.71 17.86 3.52
CA HIS A 14 9.90 17.03 3.31
C HIS A 14 9.90 16.23 2.01
N ILE A 15 8.76 16.14 1.30
CA ILE A 15 8.64 15.37 0.05
C ILE A 15 7.40 15.77 -0.74
N GLU A 16 7.47 15.72 -2.06
CA GLU A 16 6.30 15.81 -2.94
C GLU A 16 5.72 14.42 -3.18
N LEU A 17 4.42 14.25 -2.95
CA LEU A 17 3.68 13.04 -3.29
C LEU A 17 2.65 13.30 -4.38
N ALA A 18 2.38 12.29 -5.18
CA ALA A 18 1.31 12.28 -6.16
C ALA A 18 0.17 11.38 -5.67
N ALA A 19 -1.05 11.72 -6.08
CA ALA A 19 -2.22 10.93 -5.73
C ALA A 19 -3.30 11.01 -6.82
N HIS A 20 -4.20 10.04 -6.77
CA HIS A 20 -5.48 10.09 -7.47
C HIS A 20 -6.60 10.43 -6.47
N LEU A 21 -7.47 11.38 -6.86
CA LEU A 21 -8.68 11.71 -6.12
C LEU A 21 -9.89 11.00 -6.74
N PHE A 22 -10.74 10.43 -5.86
CA PHE A 22 -12.01 9.83 -6.24
C PHE A 22 -13.12 10.29 -5.30
N GLY A 23 -14.34 10.30 -5.80
CA GLY A 23 -15.55 10.57 -5.05
C GLY A 23 -15.81 12.06 -4.79
N PRO A 24 -16.97 12.38 -4.18
CA PRO A 24 -17.41 13.75 -3.95
C PRO A 24 -16.58 14.43 -2.85
N GLU A 25 -16.50 15.76 -2.89
CA GLU A 25 -15.73 16.55 -1.92
C GLU A 25 -16.22 16.43 -0.49
N ASP A 26 -17.52 16.24 -0.31
CA ASP A 26 -18.20 16.07 0.99
C ASP A 26 -18.25 14.60 1.47
N GLY A 27 -17.63 13.67 0.72
CA GLY A 27 -17.53 12.27 1.12
C GLY A 27 -16.67 12.07 2.37
N LEU A 28 -16.88 10.92 3.04
CA LEU A 28 -16.03 10.52 4.16
C LEU A 28 -14.55 10.48 3.70
N PRO A 29 -13.65 11.25 4.36
CA PRO A 29 -12.26 11.31 3.96
C PRO A 29 -11.54 9.97 4.18
N VAL A 30 -10.88 9.45 3.14
CA VAL A 30 -10.13 8.19 3.17
C VAL A 30 -8.81 8.34 2.42
N ILE A 31 -7.70 7.92 3.03
CA ILE A 31 -6.41 7.80 2.37
C ILE A 31 -6.18 6.33 2.00
N ALA A 32 -5.93 6.06 0.73
CA ALA A 32 -5.68 4.72 0.21
C ALA A 32 -4.20 4.49 -0.07
N LEU A 33 -3.66 3.37 0.42
CA LEU A 33 -2.24 3.00 0.38
C LEU A 33 -2.04 1.67 -0.33
N HIS A 34 -1.27 1.67 -1.40
CA HIS A 34 -0.99 0.51 -2.25
C HIS A 34 0.05 -0.47 -1.67
N GLY A 35 0.22 -1.62 -2.31
CA GLY A 35 1.23 -2.62 -1.97
C GLY A 35 2.66 -2.24 -2.39
N TRP A 36 3.63 -3.01 -1.91
CA TRP A 36 5.04 -2.82 -2.26
C TRP A 36 5.27 -2.94 -3.77
N LEU A 37 5.97 -1.96 -4.36
CA LEU A 37 6.27 -1.79 -5.78
C LEU A 37 5.05 -1.57 -6.70
N ASP A 38 3.86 -1.34 -6.13
CA ASP A 38 2.68 -0.90 -6.86
C ASP A 38 2.64 0.65 -6.94
N ASN A 39 1.49 1.23 -7.18
CA ASN A 39 1.23 2.67 -7.22
C ASN A 39 -0.28 2.94 -7.06
N ALA A 40 -0.70 4.21 -7.12
CA ALA A 40 -2.10 4.62 -6.95
C ALA A 40 -3.09 3.91 -7.89
N ASN A 41 -2.65 3.46 -9.08
CA ASN A 41 -3.47 2.67 -10.00
C ASN A 41 -3.88 1.31 -9.42
N SER A 42 -3.31 0.88 -8.30
CA SER A 42 -3.79 -0.29 -7.54
C SER A 42 -5.27 -0.16 -7.16
N PHE A 43 -5.77 1.06 -7.00
CA PHE A 43 -7.16 1.34 -6.65
C PHE A 43 -8.05 1.76 -7.83
N ALA A 44 -7.52 1.74 -9.06
CA ALA A 44 -8.25 2.23 -10.24
C ALA A 44 -9.58 1.51 -10.51
N ARG A 45 -9.67 0.21 -10.16
CA ARG A 45 -10.92 -0.58 -10.30
C ARG A 45 -11.81 -0.51 -9.08
N LEU A 46 -11.21 -0.43 -7.87
CA LEU A 46 -11.93 -0.46 -6.60
C LEU A 46 -12.52 0.90 -6.24
N ALA A 47 -11.71 1.96 -6.25
CA ALA A 47 -12.11 3.27 -5.74
C ALA A 47 -13.38 3.84 -6.41
N PRO A 48 -13.59 3.71 -7.75
CA PRO A 48 -14.81 4.16 -8.39
C PRO A 48 -16.09 3.44 -7.95
N LYS A 49 -15.97 2.29 -7.30
CA LYS A 49 -17.10 1.45 -6.83
C LYS A 49 -17.44 1.69 -5.35
N LEU A 50 -16.63 2.49 -4.66
CA LEU A 50 -16.85 2.84 -3.26
C LEU A 50 -17.73 4.09 -3.18
N HIS A 51 -18.77 4.06 -2.36
CA HIS A 51 -19.79 5.11 -2.29
C HIS A 51 -19.65 5.97 -1.05
N GLY A 52 -19.93 7.27 -1.20
CA GLY A 52 -19.93 8.22 -0.08
C GLY A 52 -18.54 8.53 0.49
N LEU A 53 -17.47 8.12 -0.19
CA LEU A 53 -16.09 8.33 0.24
C LEU A 53 -15.39 9.40 -0.63
N ARG A 54 -14.58 10.24 0.00
CA ARG A 54 -13.56 11.08 -0.65
C ARG A 54 -12.22 10.39 -0.51
N ILE A 55 -11.74 9.74 -1.57
CA ILE A 55 -10.55 8.88 -1.51
C ILE A 55 -9.36 9.60 -2.13
N VAL A 56 -8.26 9.67 -1.38
CA VAL A 56 -6.93 10.07 -1.85
C VAL A 56 -6.08 8.81 -1.95
N ALA A 57 -5.94 8.25 -3.16
CA ALA A 57 -5.08 7.11 -3.41
C ALA A 57 -3.65 7.60 -3.69
N LEU A 58 -2.75 7.44 -2.71
CA LEU A 58 -1.37 7.92 -2.80
C LEU A 58 -0.52 7.01 -3.69
N ASP A 59 0.40 7.61 -4.45
CA ASP A 59 1.67 6.97 -4.70
C ASP A 59 2.53 7.17 -3.45
N MET A 60 2.83 6.11 -2.71
CA MET A 60 3.72 6.24 -1.56
C MET A 60 5.12 6.66 -2.00
N ALA A 61 5.87 7.35 -1.13
CA ALA A 61 7.23 7.81 -1.43
C ALA A 61 8.07 6.72 -2.11
N GLY A 62 8.79 7.06 -3.15
CA GLY A 62 9.60 6.13 -3.96
C GLY A 62 8.83 5.31 -4.99
N HIS A 63 7.51 5.51 -5.14
CA HIS A 63 6.65 4.79 -6.08
C HIS A 63 5.94 5.74 -7.04
N GLY A 64 5.50 5.22 -8.17
CA GLY A 64 4.66 5.92 -9.15
C GLY A 64 5.21 7.29 -9.53
N HIS A 65 4.40 8.33 -9.39
CA HIS A 65 4.77 9.71 -9.69
C HIS A 65 5.26 10.50 -8.47
N SER A 66 5.28 9.91 -7.27
CA SER A 66 5.82 10.53 -6.07
C SER A 66 7.34 10.63 -6.11
N ALA A 67 7.88 11.61 -5.41
CA ALA A 67 9.31 11.79 -5.27
C ALA A 67 9.97 10.62 -4.51
N HIS A 68 11.24 10.42 -4.78
CA HIS A 68 12.10 9.55 -3.99
C HIS A 68 12.62 10.30 -2.76
N ARG A 69 12.85 9.59 -1.65
CA ARG A 69 13.49 10.17 -0.49
C ARG A 69 14.92 10.62 -0.81
N PRO A 70 15.49 11.58 -0.09
CA PRO A 70 16.87 12.01 -0.28
C PRO A 70 17.86 10.85 -0.18
N ASN A 71 19.03 10.99 -0.81
CA ASN A 71 20.11 10.01 -0.72
C ASN A 71 20.48 9.76 0.74
N GLY A 72 20.63 8.49 1.11
CA GLY A 72 20.93 8.08 2.48
C GLY A 72 19.69 7.81 3.36
N ALA A 73 18.50 8.30 2.99
CA ALA A 73 17.26 7.96 3.69
C ALA A 73 16.72 6.61 3.21
N GLY A 74 16.14 5.83 4.14
CA GLY A 74 15.45 4.57 3.86
C GLY A 74 13.94 4.73 3.65
N TYR A 75 13.25 3.61 3.59
CA TYR A 75 11.80 3.51 3.43
C TYR A 75 11.25 2.60 4.53
N ALA A 76 11.20 3.09 5.77
CA ALA A 76 10.61 2.36 6.88
C ALA A 76 9.08 2.55 6.93
N LEU A 77 8.38 1.61 7.57
CA LEU A 77 6.91 1.68 7.71
C LEU A 77 6.44 2.96 8.41
N TRP A 78 7.17 3.40 9.43
CA TRP A 78 6.86 4.64 10.17
C TRP A 78 7.12 5.91 9.36
N ASP A 79 8.04 5.88 8.39
CA ASP A 79 8.23 7.01 7.47
C ASP A 79 7.00 7.20 6.58
N TYR A 80 6.41 6.10 6.09
CA TYR A 80 5.16 6.16 5.34
C TYR A 80 3.98 6.61 6.22
N ALA A 81 3.91 6.15 7.47
CA ALA A 81 2.89 6.60 8.41
C ALA A 81 2.98 8.11 8.66
N HIS A 82 4.21 8.66 8.76
CA HIS A 82 4.43 10.10 8.85
C HIS A 82 3.98 10.83 7.59
N ASP A 83 4.30 10.32 6.39
CA ASP A 83 3.84 10.91 5.13
C ASP A 83 2.30 11.00 5.09
N VAL A 84 1.60 9.93 5.49
CA VAL A 84 0.12 9.89 5.54
C VAL A 84 -0.44 10.96 6.48
N LEU A 85 0.17 11.15 7.66
CA LEU A 85 -0.24 12.21 8.58
C LEU A 85 -0.03 13.60 7.97
N GLN A 86 1.10 13.84 7.31
CA GLN A 86 1.36 15.12 6.65
C GLN A 86 0.37 15.38 5.50
N VAL A 87 -0.03 14.35 4.76
CA VAL A 87 -1.09 14.44 3.76
C VAL A 87 -2.41 14.84 4.41
N ALA A 88 -2.80 14.19 5.50
CA ALA A 88 -4.03 14.51 6.23
C ALA A 88 -4.00 15.96 6.77
N GLU A 89 -2.88 16.43 7.32
CA GLU A 89 -2.71 17.82 7.77
C GLU A 89 -2.87 18.82 6.61
N GLN A 90 -2.23 18.56 5.46
CA GLN A 90 -2.35 19.43 4.29
C GLN A 90 -3.79 19.50 3.75
N LEU A 91 -4.55 18.40 3.83
CA LEU A 91 -5.95 18.32 3.42
C LEU A 91 -6.92 18.85 4.49
N GLY A 92 -6.44 19.21 5.67
CA GLY A 92 -7.27 19.63 6.79
C GLY A 92 -8.08 18.50 7.44
N TRP A 93 -7.69 17.24 7.23
CA TRP A 93 -8.39 16.07 7.73
C TRP A 93 -7.93 15.68 9.13
N LYS A 94 -8.63 16.16 10.14
CA LYS A 94 -8.34 15.85 11.55
C LYS A 94 -8.59 14.38 11.88
N ARG A 95 -9.60 13.77 11.29
CA ARG A 95 -9.96 12.36 11.42
C ARG A 95 -10.34 11.82 10.05
N PHE A 96 -9.80 10.64 9.69
CA PHE A 96 -9.95 10.07 8.35
C PHE A 96 -9.92 8.54 8.39
N GLY A 97 -10.46 7.91 7.35
CA GLY A 97 -10.36 6.48 7.12
C GLY A 97 -9.06 6.11 6.42
N LEU A 98 -8.64 4.87 6.60
CA LEU A 98 -7.54 4.25 5.88
C LEU A 98 -8.04 3.05 5.09
N LEU A 99 -7.61 2.96 3.83
CA LEU A 99 -7.81 1.82 2.94
C LEU A 99 -6.44 1.33 2.49
N GLY A 100 -6.01 0.17 2.96
CA GLY A 100 -4.68 -0.34 2.66
C GLY A 100 -4.68 -1.69 1.97
N HIS A 101 -3.78 -1.88 1.00
CA HIS A 101 -3.48 -3.17 0.40
C HIS A 101 -2.06 -3.61 0.75
N SER A 102 -1.88 -4.87 1.19
CA SER A 102 -0.56 -5.47 1.43
C SER A 102 0.33 -4.59 2.34
N MET A 103 1.47 -4.06 1.85
CA MET A 103 2.31 -3.12 2.61
C MET A 103 1.52 -1.87 3.05
N GLY A 104 0.65 -1.33 2.20
CA GLY A 104 -0.22 -0.20 2.56
C GLY A 104 -1.19 -0.55 3.69
N ALA A 105 -1.68 -1.79 3.75
CA ALA A 105 -2.50 -2.27 4.86
C ALA A 105 -1.69 -2.33 6.17
N ILE A 106 -0.44 -2.77 6.10
CA ILE A 106 0.46 -2.80 7.26
C ILE A 106 0.73 -1.37 7.78
N VAL A 107 1.06 -0.43 6.89
CA VAL A 107 1.25 1.00 7.26
C VAL A 107 -0.02 1.56 7.89
N SER A 108 -1.20 1.26 7.32
CA SER A 108 -2.49 1.70 7.82
C SER A 108 -2.77 1.17 9.23
N MET A 109 -2.51 -0.12 9.47
CA MET A 109 -2.70 -0.74 10.78
C MET A 109 -1.73 -0.16 11.82
N VAL A 110 -0.45 0.02 11.48
CA VAL A 110 0.54 0.63 12.38
C VAL A 110 0.12 2.06 12.73
N LEU A 111 -0.33 2.85 11.77
CA LEU A 111 -0.80 4.21 12.04
C LEU A 111 -2.07 4.22 12.91
N ALA A 112 -3.05 3.36 12.62
CA ALA A 112 -4.29 3.27 13.40
C ALA A 112 -4.05 2.83 14.85
N GLY A 113 -3.08 1.94 15.09
CA GLY A 113 -2.67 1.56 16.45
C GLY A 113 -1.82 2.61 17.16
N SER A 114 -1.09 3.45 16.41
CA SER A 114 -0.25 4.52 16.98
C SER A 114 -1.08 5.73 17.41
N LEU A 115 -2.03 6.15 16.57
CA LEU A 115 -2.85 7.36 16.75
C LEU A 115 -4.34 7.03 16.51
N PRO A 116 -4.96 6.21 17.38
CA PRO A 116 -6.33 5.73 17.18
C PRO A 116 -7.36 6.86 17.09
N GLU A 117 -7.14 7.99 17.75
CA GLU A 117 -8.02 9.16 17.71
C GLU A 117 -8.07 9.84 16.33
N ARG A 118 -7.04 9.65 15.50
CA ARG A 118 -6.97 10.21 14.15
C ARG A 118 -7.72 9.37 13.11
N ILE A 119 -7.97 8.10 13.39
CA ILE A 119 -8.50 7.16 12.41
C ILE A 119 -9.97 6.88 12.67
N SER A 120 -10.80 7.09 11.65
CA SER A 120 -12.25 6.85 11.72
C SER A 120 -12.63 5.41 11.36
N HIS A 121 -11.98 4.84 10.34
CA HIS A 121 -12.23 3.49 9.83
C HIS A 121 -10.92 2.90 9.30
N LEU A 122 -10.76 1.59 9.43
CA LEU A 122 -9.60 0.85 8.93
C LEU A 122 -10.06 -0.29 8.03
N ALA A 123 -9.92 -0.12 6.70
CA ALA A 123 -10.23 -1.11 5.68
C ALA A 123 -8.93 -1.71 5.13
N LEU A 124 -8.74 -3.01 5.25
CA LEU A 124 -7.51 -3.72 4.90
C LEU A 124 -7.76 -4.79 3.84
N ILE A 125 -6.84 -4.94 2.88
CA ILE A 125 -6.87 -5.95 1.84
C ILE A 125 -5.59 -6.78 1.90
N ASP A 126 -5.72 -8.04 2.23
CA ASP A 126 -4.71 -9.10 2.25
C ASP A 126 -3.33 -8.66 2.82
N GLY A 127 -3.38 -7.89 3.89
CA GLY A 127 -2.24 -7.41 4.66
C GLY A 127 -2.69 -6.86 6.00
N VAL A 128 -1.91 -7.03 7.07
CA VAL A 128 -2.32 -6.58 8.41
C VAL A 128 -1.14 -6.27 9.32
N ILE A 129 -0.22 -7.20 9.55
CA ILE A 129 0.98 -6.98 10.36
C ILE A 129 2.23 -7.03 9.51
N PRO A 130 3.29 -6.29 9.87
CA PRO A 130 4.56 -6.37 9.17
C PRO A 130 5.19 -7.78 9.32
N PRO A 131 6.07 -8.19 8.39
CA PRO A 131 6.91 -9.33 8.61
C PRO A 131 7.72 -9.16 9.91
N THR A 132 7.55 -10.08 10.85
CA THR A 132 8.20 -10.05 12.16
C THR A 132 9.52 -10.82 12.16
N ASP A 133 10.30 -10.61 13.20
CA ASP A 133 11.50 -11.39 13.48
C ASP A 133 11.72 -11.52 14.99
N LYS A 134 12.56 -12.46 15.40
CA LYS A 134 12.98 -12.58 16.79
C LYS A 134 14.01 -11.50 17.12
N GLY A 135 13.95 -10.97 18.35
CA GLY A 135 14.88 -9.94 18.81
C GLY A 135 16.35 -10.36 18.72
N GLU A 136 16.64 -11.65 18.92
CA GLU A 136 18.01 -12.21 18.83
C GLU A 136 18.65 -12.05 17.43
N ASN A 137 17.84 -11.96 16.37
CA ASN A 137 18.31 -11.80 15.00
C ASN A 137 18.59 -10.34 14.60
N ALA A 138 18.34 -9.38 15.48
CA ALA A 138 18.39 -7.95 15.13
C ALA A 138 19.77 -7.50 14.64
N ALA A 139 20.86 -7.95 15.28
CA ALA A 139 22.23 -7.59 14.91
C ALA A 139 22.63 -8.13 13.53
N GLU A 140 22.32 -9.40 13.26
CA GLU A 140 22.59 -10.04 11.97
C GLU A 140 21.80 -9.37 10.84
N ARG A 141 20.51 -9.11 11.06
CA ARG A 141 19.63 -8.42 10.13
C ARG A 141 20.15 -7.02 9.80
N MET A 142 20.57 -6.27 10.81
CA MET A 142 21.17 -4.95 10.64
C MET A 142 22.43 -5.03 9.77
N GLY A 143 23.33 -5.99 10.05
CA GLY A 143 24.56 -6.18 9.27
C GLY A 143 24.26 -6.48 7.79
N MET A 144 23.31 -7.39 7.51
CA MET A 144 22.87 -7.68 6.14
C MET A 144 22.29 -6.46 5.43
N ALA A 145 21.48 -5.67 6.11
CA ALA A 145 20.88 -4.46 5.52
C ALA A 145 21.92 -3.39 5.21
N LEU A 146 22.88 -3.16 6.10
CA LEU A 146 23.97 -2.20 5.90
C LEU A 146 24.85 -2.62 4.72
N GLN A 147 25.20 -3.90 4.61
CA GLN A 147 25.98 -4.41 3.48
C GLN A 147 25.20 -4.26 2.18
N ALA A 148 23.92 -4.61 2.16
CA ALA A 148 23.06 -4.45 0.98
C ALA A 148 22.94 -2.98 0.51
N GLN A 149 22.99 -2.01 1.44
CA GLN A 149 23.05 -0.58 1.08
C GLN A 149 24.33 -0.19 0.36
N LEU A 150 25.47 -0.74 0.75
CA LEU A 150 26.75 -0.52 0.06
C LEU A 150 26.70 -1.11 -1.35
N ASP A 151 26.21 -2.34 -1.48
CA ASP A 151 26.14 -3.07 -2.74
C ASP A 151 25.11 -2.46 -3.72
N LEU A 152 24.14 -1.70 -3.21
CA LEU A 152 23.09 -1.08 -4.04
C LEU A 152 23.66 -0.06 -5.04
N ARG A 153 24.79 0.60 -4.72
CA ARG A 153 25.44 1.60 -5.59
C ARG A 153 25.79 1.04 -6.96
N GLU A 154 26.00 -0.27 -7.05
CA GLU A 154 26.39 -0.98 -8.28
C GLU A 154 25.17 -1.56 -9.03
N LYS A 155 23.99 -1.62 -8.39
CA LYS A 155 22.77 -2.17 -8.99
C LYS A 155 22.11 -1.17 -9.93
N ARG A 156 22.08 -1.51 -11.20
CA ARG A 156 21.28 -0.77 -12.20
C ARG A 156 19.86 -1.31 -12.25
N LYS A 157 18.90 -0.42 -12.48
CA LYS A 157 17.53 -0.83 -12.76
C LYS A 157 17.47 -1.60 -14.08
N PRO A 158 16.61 -2.62 -14.19
CA PRO A 158 16.37 -3.27 -15.46
C PRO A 158 15.76 -2.27 -16.46
N VAL A 159 16.24 -2.33 -17.70
CA VAL A 159 15.68 -1.59 -18.84
C VAL A 159 15.02 -2.61 -19.76
N TYR A 160 13.74 -2.41 -20.01
CA TYR A 160 12.95 -3.25 -20.90
C TYR A 160 12.86 -2.58 -22.27
N THR A 161 13.23 -3.29 -23.32
CA THR A 161 13.27 -2.74 -24.68
C THR A 161 11.90 -2.33 -25.21
N THR A 162 10.82 -2.91 -24.66
CA THR A 162 9.44 -2.59 -25.02
C THR A 162 8.56 -2.52 -23.77
N LEU A 163 7.45 -1.78 -23.87
CA LEU A 163 6.42 -1.71 -22.84
C LEU A 163 5.89 -3.13 -22.50
N GLU A 164 5.68 -3.95 -23.52
CA GLU A 164 5.19 -5.32 -23.38
C GLU A 164 6.10 -6.16 -22.47
N ARG A 165 7.41 -6.12 -22.68
CA ARG A 165 8.37 -6.84 -21.81
C ARG A 165 8.33 -6.37 -20.35
N ALA A 166 8.10 -5.08 -20.12
CA ALA A 166 7.98 -4.55 -18.76
C ALA A 166 6.68 -5.06 -18.09
N ILE A 167 5.57 -5.11 -18.83
CA ILE A 167 4.30 -5.65 -18.39
C ILE A 167 4.44 -7.15 -18.06
N GLU A 168 5.01 -7.95 -18.97
CA GLU A 168 5.25 -9.38 -18.73
C GLU A 168 6.13 -9.63 -17.50
N ALA A 169 7.13 -8.79 -17.27
CA ALA A 169 7.98 -8.89 -16.08
C ALA A 169 7.17 -8.61 -14.80
N ARG A 170 6.24 -7.63 -14.82
CA ARG A 170 5.37 -7.35 -13.66
C ARG A 170 4.39 -8.49 -13.39
N MET A 171 3.81 -9.10 -14.44
CA MET A 171 2.93 -10.26 -14.31
C MET A 171 3.61 -11.42 -13.58
N LYS A 172 4.91 -11.63 -13.80
CA LYS A 172 5.74 -12.69 -13.23
C LYS A 172 6.55 -12.24 -11.99
N GLY A 173 6.23 -11.07 -11.43
CA GLY A 173 6.92 -10.53 -10.25
C GLY A 173 6.75 -11.42 -9.01
N LEU A 174 7.34 -10.99 -7.87
CA LEU A 174 7.30 -11.72 -6.60
C LEU A 174 5.88 -12.13 -6.21
N VAL A 175 4.92 -11.26 -6.47
CA VAL A 175 3.49 -11.54 -6.37
C VAL A 175 2.88 -11.29 -7.75
N ALA A 176 2.44 -12.37 -8.38
CA ALA A 176 1.86 -12.33 -9.72
C ALA A 176 0.57 -11.50 -9.75
N VAL A 177 0.34 -10.84 -10.89
CA VAL A 177 -0.89 -10.11 -11.17
C VAL A 177 -1.40 -10.50 -12.56
N SER A 178 -2.68 -10.24 -12.83
CA SER A 178 -3.25 -10.40 -14.18
C SER A 178 -2.55 -9.46 -15.17
N ARG A 179 -2.73 -9.73 -16.47
CA ARG A 179 -2.20 -8.85 -17.51
C ARG A 179 -2.78 -7.44 -17.41
N GLU A 180 -4.09 -7.36 -17.23
CA GLU A 180 -4.81 -6.09 -17.13
C GLU A 180 -4.37 -5.29 -15.91
N ALA A 181 -4.12 -5.95 -14.78
CA ALA A 181 -3.57 -5.31 -13.59
C ALA A 181 -2.14 -4.80 -13.83
N ALA A 182 -1.30 -5.61 -14.50
CA ALA A 182 0.06 -5.20 -14.86
C ALA A 182 0.08 -3.98 -15.80
N GLU A 183 -0.86 -3.91 -16.75
CA GLU A 183 -1.04 -2.77 -17.65
C GLU A 183 -1.45 -1.50 -16.90
N LEU A 184 -2.42 -1.60 -15.98
CA LEU A 184 -2.82 -0.47 -15.12
C LEU A 184 -1.65 0.05 -14.27
N LEU A 185 -0.89 -0.84 -13.64
CA LEU A 185 0.28 -0.46 -12.86
C LEU A 185 1.39 0.15 -13.73
N ALA A 186 1.60 -0.38 -14.95
CA ALA A 186 2.60 0.10 -15.88
C ALA A 186 2.33 1.52 -16.39
N GLN A 187 1.06 1.90 -16.60
CA GLN A 187 0.68 3.26 -17.03
C GLN A 187 1.24 4.35 -16.12
N ARG A 188 1.32 4.08 -14.82
CA ARG A 188 1.79 5.03 -13.80
C ARG A 188 3.20 4.72 -13.30
N GLY A 189 3.61 3.46 -13.39
CA GLY A 189 4.87 2.96 -12.84
C GLY A 189 6.05 2.99 -13.79
N LEU A 190 5.84 3.04 -15.10
CA LEU A 190 6.92 3.05 -16.09
C LEU A 190 7.31 4.46 -16.53
N MET A 191 8.57 4.61 -16.92
CA MET A 191 9.09 5.79 -17.57
C MET A 191 10.02 5.41 -18.73
N PRO A 192 10.05 6.22 -19.82
CA PRO A 192 11.00 6.03 -20.90
C PRO A 192 12.41 6.36 -20.43
N VAL A 193 13.38 5.58 -20.91
CA VAL A 193 14.81 5.79 -20.69
C VAL A 193 15.57 5.42 -21.97
N PRO A 194 16.83 5.82 -22.14
CA PRO A 194 17.64 5.33 -23.26
C PRO A 194 17.63 3.80 -23.31
N GLY A 195 17.22 3.25 -24.45
CA GLY A 195 17.13 1.80 -24.65
C GLY A 195 15.78 1.15 -24.30
N GLY A 196 14.77 1.92 -23.83
CA GLY A 196 13.42 1.40 -23.59
C GLY A 196 12.72 2.01 -22.40
N TYR A 197 12.27 1.19 -21.46
CA TYR A 197 11.48 1.58 -20.30
C TYR A 197 12.07 1.02 -19.01
N THR A 198 11.90 1.75 -17.91
CA THR A 198 12.23 1.26 -16.57
C THR A 198 11.12 1.63 -15.58
N TRP A 199 11.05 0.94 -14.46
CA TRP A 199 10.11 1.28 -13.38
C TRP A 199 10.59 2.53 -12.64
N ARG A 200 9.65 3.40 -12.27
CA ARG A 200 9.92 4.62 -11.48
C ARG A 200 10.34 4.32 -10.05
N THR A 201 9.98 3.15 -9.53
CA THR A 201 10.25 2.76 -8.14
C THR A 201 11.72 2.94 -7.76
N ASP A 202 11.97 3.45 -6.55
CA ASP A 202 13.33 3.60 -6.03
C ASP A 202 13.98 2.23 -5.76
N ASN A 203 15.22 2.03 -6.19
CA ASN A 203 15.95 0.77 -5.94
C ASN A 203 16.08 0.44 -4.45
N ARG A 204 16.11 1.45 -3.57
CA ARG A 204 16.19 1.28 -2.12
C ARG A 204 14.98 0.56 -1.52
N LEU A 205 13.86 0.53 -2.23
CA LEU A 205 12.67 -0.24 -1.84
C LEU A 205 12.91 -1.76 -1.83
N THR A 206 13.93 -2.22 -2.54
CA THR A 206 14.31 -3.64 -2.59
C THR A 206 15.35 -4.03 -1.53
N LEU A 207 15.79 -3.09 -0.71
CA LEU A 207 16.70 -3.36 0.38
C LEU A 207 15.99 -4.11 1.53
N PRO A 208 16.68 -5.02 2.21
CA PRO A 208 16.13 -5.64 3.39
C PRO A 208 15.91 -4.60 4.49
N SER A 209 14.82 -4.73 5.25
CA SER A 209 14.58 -3.88 6.42
C SER A 209 15.67 -4.11 7.47
N PRO A 210 16.35 -3.05 7.94
CA PRO A 210 17.43 -3.19 8.92
C PRO A 210 16.93 -3.67 10.29
N LEU A 211 15.67 -3.38 10.59
CA LEU A 211 15.01 -3.82 11.82
C LEU A 211 13.61 -4.33 11.50
N ARG A 212 13.18 -5.37 12.19
CA ARG A 212 11.80 -5.85 12.18
C ARG A 212 11.23 -5.83 13.59
N LEU A 213 9.94 -5.63 13.69
CA LEU A 213 9.23 -5.79 14.95
C LEU A 213 9.22 -7.26 15.37
N THR A 214 9.17 -7.51 16.65
CA THR A 214 8.78 -8.84 17.15
C THR A 214 7.27 -9.03 16.94
N GLU A 215 6.80 -10.26 17.01
CA GLU A 215 5.37 -10.56 16.89
C GLU A 215 4.55 -9.84 17.98
N GLU A 216 5.06 -9.82 19.21
CA GLU A 216 4.46 -9.09 20.33
C GLU A 216 4.30 -7.60 20.02
N GLN A 217 5.35 -6.97 19.51
CA GLN A 217 5.31 -5.55 19.13
C GLN A 217 4.29 -5.29 18.01
N ALA A 218 4.26 -6.14 16.98
CA ALA A 218 3.29 -6.03 15.89
C ALA A 218 1.84 -6.17 16.39
N MET A 219 1.58 -7.15 17.25
CA MET A 219 0.26 -7.36 17.86
C MET A 219 -0.14 -6.24 18.83
N ALA A 220 0.81 -5.56 19.48
CA ALA A 220 0.52 -4.41 20.33
C ALA A 220 -0.10 -3.25 19.53
N PHE A 221 0.33 -3.01 18.28
CA PHE A 221 -0.34 -2.02 17.40
C PHE A 221 -1.76 -2.46 17.07
N ALA A 222 -1.96 -3.71 16.64
CA ALA A 222 -3.28 -4.22 16.28
C ALA A 222 -4.27 -4.12 17.46
N SER A 223 -3.83 -4.42 18.68
CA SER A 223 -4.64 -4.35 19.89
C SER A 223 -5.05 -2.92 20.29
N ARG A 224 -4.36 -1.90 19.79
CA ARG A 224 -4.67 -0.49 20.05
C ARG A 224 -5.56 0.16 18.99
N VAL A 225 -5.89 -0.54 17.90
CA VAL A 225 -6.83 -0.04 16.90
C VAL A 225 -8.16 0.25 17.60
N GLY A 226 -8.57 1.51 17.64
CA GLY A 226 -9.74 1.98 18.39
C GLY A 226 -10.94 2.37 17.51
N CYS A 227 -10.84 2.17 16.19
CA CYS A 227 -11.91 2.45 15.24
C CYS A 227 -12.51 1.14 14.70
N PRO A 228 -13.71 1.19 14.05
CA PRO A 228 -14.18 0.09 13.21
C PRO A 228 -13.07 -0.34 12.24
N ALA A 229 -12.79 -1.65 12.21
CA ALA A 229 -11.75 -2.22 11.36
C ALA A 229 -12.26 -3.50 10.69
N HIS A 230 -11.98 -3.63 9.39
CA HIS A 230 -12.37 -4.80 8.60
C HIS A 230 -11.27 -5.21 7.63
N LEU A 231 -10.99 -6.53 7.58
CA LEU A 231 -9.96 -7.11 6.75
C LEU A 231 -10.59 -8.03 5.70
N VAL A 232 -10.35 -7.75 4.43
CA VAL A 232 -10.59 -8.67 3.32
C VAL A 232 -9.38 -9.58 3.17
N VAL A 233 -9.58 -10.89 3.31
CA VAL A 233 -8.59 -11.93 3.11
C VAL A 233 -8.80 -12.55 1.73
N ALA A 234 -7.80 -12.53 0.87
CA ALA A 234 -7.85 -13.22 -0.41
C ALA A 234 -7.71 -14.74 -0.20
N ALA A 235 -8.62 -15.55 -0.75
CA ALA A 235 -8.63 -17.01 -0.57
C ALA A 235 -7.32 -17.68 -1.02
N ASP A 236 -6.73 -17.17 -2.10
CA ASP A 236 -5.45 -17.62 -2.66
C ASP A 236 -4.31 -16.62 -2.33
N GLY A 237 -4.52 -15.74 -1.32
CA GLY A 237 -3.59 -14.70 -0.93
C GLY A 237 -2.56 -15.14 0.12
N MET A 238 -1.87 -14.13 0.67
CA MET A 238 -0.82 -14.37 1.66
C MET A 238 -1.41 -14.72 3.04
N LEU A 239 -2.46 -14.00 3.47
CA LEU A 239 -3.03 -14.16 4.81
C LEU A 239 -3.85 -15.42 4.99
N ALA A 240 -4.43 -15.99 3.93
CA ALA A 240 -5.16 -17.25 4.00
C ALA A 240 -4.33 -18.42 4.51
N ARG A 241 -2.99 -18.32 4.44
CA ARG A 241 -2.04 -19.32 4.93
C ARG A 241 -1.72 -19.18 6.42
N HIS A 242 -2.29 -18.18 7.09
CA HIS A 242 -2.03 -17.84 8.49
C HIS A 242 -3.33 -17.71 9.30
N PRO A 243 -4.18 -18.78 9.36
CA PRO A 243 -5.45 -18.72 10.07
C PRO A 243 -5.29 -18.44 11.57
N GLU A 244 -4.18 -18.87 12.17
CA GLU A 244 -3.84 -18.61 13.57
C GLU A 244 -3.62 -17.09 13.84
N LEU A 245 -3.09 -16.35 12.89
CA LEU A 245 -2.99 -14.89 12.97
C LEU A 245 -4.37 -14.25 12.93
N LEU A 246 -5.20 -14.66 11.97
CA LEU A 246 -6.55 -14.10 11.79
C LEU A 246 -7.42 -14.26 13.04
N GLN A 247 -7.31 -15.39 13.74
CA GLN A 247 -8.04 -15.64 14.99
C GLN A 247 -7.62 -14.72 16.15
N ARG A 248 -6.43 -14.15 16.10
CA ARG A 248 -5.86 -13.29 17.15
C ARG A 248 -6.11 -11.80 16.90
N LEU A 249 -6.59 -11.44 15.71
CA LEU A 249 -6.87 -10.05 15.39
C LEU A 249 -8.12 -9.56 16.14
N PRO A 250 -8.11 -8.33 16.69
CA PRO A 250 -9.23 -7.79 17.45
C PRO A 250 -10.35 -7.19 16.57
N PHE A 251 -10.34 -7.45 15.26
CA PHE A 251 -11.31 -6.92 14.30
C PHE A 251 -11.79 -7.98 13.31
N SER A 252 -12.91 -7.69 12.64
CA SER A 252 -13.57 -8.62 11.74
C SER A 252 -12.79 -8.84 10.44
N HIS A 253 -12.98 -10.01 9.85
CA HIS A 253 -12.46 -10.30 8.51
C HIS A 253 -13.47 -11.10 7.69
N GLU A 254 -13.39 -10.95 6.37
CA GLU A 254 -14.16 -11.70 5.39
C GLU A 254 -13.21 -12.29 4.33
N GLN A 255 -13.34 -13.60 4.06
CA GLN A 255 -12.54 -14.23 3.01
C GLN A 255 -13.28 -14.15 1.69
N LEU A 256 -12.63 -13.57 0.67
CA LEU A 256 -13.16 -13.43 -0.69
C LEU A 256 -12.34 -14.27 -1.68
N PRO A 257 -12.97 -14.79 -2.76
CA PRO A 257 -12.27 -15.52 -3.81
C PRO A 257 -11.26 -14.62 -4.52
N GLY A 258 -10.12 -15.19 -4.92
CA GLY A 258 -9.06 -14.52 -5.67
C GLY A 258 -7.71 -14.50 -4.95
N GLY A 259 -6.70 -14.02 -5.64
CA GLY A 259 -5.33 -13.91 -5.14
C GLY A 259 -5.05 -12.58 -4.45
N HIS A 260 -3.79 -12.37 -4.07
CA HIS A 260 -3.32 -11.21 -3.29
C HIS A 260 -3.77 -9.83 -3.85
N HIS A 261 -3.91 -9.69 -5.17
CA HIS A 261 -4.38 -8.47 -5.84
C HIS A 261 -5.84 -8.57 -6.31
N LEU A 262 -6.72 -9.28 -5.57
CA LEU A 262 -8.12 -9.51 -5.99
C LEU A 262 -8.89 -8.22 -6.31
N HIS A 263 -8.58 -7.11 -5.65
CA HIS A 263 -9.19 -5.79 -5.86
C HIS A 263 -8.74 -5.11 -7.17
N LEU A 264 -7.70 -5.63 -7.82
CA LEU A 264 -7.06 -5.04 -9.00
C LEU A 264 -7.06 -5.97 -10.22
N ASN A 265 -6.95 -7.28 -10.02
CA ASN A 265 -6.74 -8.24 -11.10
C ASN A 265 -7.86 -8.24 -12.14
N ASP A 266 -9.10 -8.08 -11.72
CA ASP A 266 -10.26 -8.03 -12.59
C ASP A 266 -11.42 -7.23 -11.99
N GLU A 267 -12.45 -6.98 -12.80
CA GLU A 267 -13.63 -6.21 -12.38
C GLU A 267 -14.50 -6.97 -11.36
N ALA A 268 -14.55 -8.30 -11.45
CA ALA A 268 -15.37 -9.12 -10.56
C ALA A 268 -14.78 -9.12 -9.13
N GLY A 269 -13.48 -9.31 -8.99
CA GLY A 269 -12.79 -9.21 -7.69
C GLY A 269 -12.90 -7.81 -7.09
N ALA A 270 -12.72 -6.76 -7.91
CA ALA A 270 -12.91 -5.38 -7.46
C ALA A 270 -14.34 -5.12 -6.97
N ALA A 271 -15.36 -5.67 -7.64
CA ALA A 271 -16.76 -5.55 -7.23
C ALA A 271 -17.03 -6.25 -5.89
N LEU A 272 -16.52 -7.47 -5.70
CA LEU A 272 -16.66 -8.19 -4.43
C LEU A 272 -16.05 -7.42 -3.24
N VAL A 273 -14.84 -6.88 -3.43
CA VAL A 273 -14.19 -6.05 -2.40
C VAL A 273 -14.97 -4.76 -2.15
N ALA A 274 -15.49 -4.12 -3.22
CA ALA A 274 -16.31 -2.92 -3.09
C ALA A 274 -17.61 -3.19 -2.33
N ASP A 275 -18.31 -4.28 -2.61
CA ASP A 275 -19.54 -4.66 -1.90
C ASP A 275 -19.26 -4.88 -0.41
N CYS A 276 -18.16 -5.54 -0.08
CA CYS A 276 -17.72 -5.74 1.30
C CYS A 276 -17.46 -4.39 1.99
N PHE A 277 -16.68 -3.52 1.39
CA PHE A 277 -16.32 -2.23 2.01
C PHE A 277 -17.45 -1.21 1.98
N ASN A 278 -18.34 -1.22 1.00
CA ASN A 278 -19.56 -0.38 1.04
C ASN A 278 -20.46 -0.74 2.24
N ARG A 279 -20.59 -2.03 2.56
CA ARG A 279 -21.28 -2.45 3.80
C ARG A 279 -20.54 -1.97 5.04
N PHE A 280 -19.21 -2.12 5.07
CA PHE A 280 -18.37 -1.71 6.20
C PHE A 280 -18.44 -0.19 6.47
N PHE A 281 -18.26 0.65 5.44
CA PHE A 281 -18.30 2.11 5.59
C PHE A 281 -19.72 2.67 5.82
N ALA A 282 -20.78 1.92 5.53
CA ALA A 282 -22.15 2.31 5.83
C ALA A 282 -22.57 2.00 7.28
N MET A 283 -21.75 1.29 8.04
CA MET A 283 -22.00 1.07 9.48
C MET A 283 -21.79 2.38 10.25
N PRO A 284 -22.72 2.72 11.19
CA PRO A 284 -22.66 3.97 11.96
C PRO A 284 -21.48 4.03 12.93
#